data_371f52d46a11c232e8a99800194b28cc
#
_entry.id   371f52d46a11c232e8a99800194b28cc
#
_cell.length_a   1.000
_cell.length_b   1.000
_cell.length_c   1.000
_cell.angle_alpha   90.00
_cell.angle_beta   90.00
_cell.angle_gamma   90.00
#
_symmetry.space_group_name_H-M   'P 1'
#
loop_
_entity.id
_entity.type
_entity.pdbx_description
1 polymer ?
#
loop_
_entity_poly.entity_id
_entity_poly.type
_entity_poly.pdbx_seq_one_letter_code
_entity_poly.pdbx_strand_id
1 'polypeptide(L)'
;VTDSMTRMYLENHYADAFELIGGQSNHENMLQIALYQQLLSEGCRIPVVGNSDSHGTVDRVYFNGMKTIVFAKENTKDDIIEAVRHEYSVAMDEYPGQEPRFYAAFRMVRYALFLYEHYFSLHAELCFEEGRLMRALVAGDSDAAARLSACSGQTGCFAAHFFGRDMK
;
A
#
# COMPACT_ATOMS: atom_id res chain seq x y z
N VAL A 1 -0.61 19.31 11.28
CA VAL A 1 0.86 19.11 11.18
C VAL A 1 1.51 20.50 11.08
N THR A 2 2.46 20.80 11.96
CA THR A 2 3.25 22.03 11.88
C THR A 2 4.66 21.69 11.38
N ASP A 3 5.23 22.53 10.52
CA ASP A 3 6.58 22.35 9.98
C ASP A 3 7.61 22.14 11.09
N SER A 4 7.61 22.97 12.13
CA SER A 4 8.56 22.90 13.24
C SER A 4 8.50 21.56 14.00
N MET A 5 7.31 21.01 14.26
CA MET A 5 7.17 19.73 14.94
C MET A 5 7.63 18.57 14.04
N THR A 6 7.24 18.58 12.78
CA THR A 6 7.66 17.55 11.82
C THR A 6 9.17 17.52 11.71
N ARG A 7 9.83 18.67 11.56
CA ARG A 7 11.30 18.77 11.54
C ARG A 7 11.91 18.21 12.81
N MET A 8 11.40 18.63 13.98
CA MET A 8 11.90 18.13 15.26
C MET A 8 11.86 16.60 15.37
N TYR A 9 10.75 15.98 14.95
CA TYR A 9 10.62 14.51 15.00
C TYR A 9 11.57 13.81 14.02
N LEU A 10 11.73 14.35 12.82
CA LEU A 10 12.56 13.75 11.78
C LEU A 10 14.06 13.96 12.02
N GLU A 11 14.46 15.19 12.35
CA GLU A 11 15.86 15.54 12.60
C GLU A 11 16.44 14.85 13.85
N ASN A 12 15.60 14.58 14.85
CA ASN A 12 16.02 13.86 16.06
C ASN A 12 15.77 12.35 15.99
N HIS A 13 15.37 11.83 14.85
CA HIS A 13 15.05 10.40 14.67
C HIS A 13 14.01 9.86 15.65
N TYR A 14 13.04 10.69 16.05
CA TYR A 14 11.90 10.26 16.86
C TYR A 14 10.83 9.55 16.04
N ALA A 15 10.90 9.65 14.73
CA ALA A 15 10.08 8.92 13.77
C ALA A 15 10.96 8.33 12.67
N ASP A 16 10.67 7.10 12.27
CA ASP A 16 11.40 6.38 11.21
C ASP A 16 10.88 6.70 9.82
N ALA A 17 9.64 7.18 9.71
CA ALA A 17 9.00 7.52 8.44
C ALA A 17 7.94 8.62 8.64
N PHE A 18 7.62 9.30 7.55
CA PHE A 18 6.59 10.32 7.50
C PHE A 18 5.31 9.73 6.85
N GLU A 19 4.20 9.76 7.57
CA GLU A 19 2.89 9.47 7.00
C GLU A 19 2.49 10.61 6.07
N LEU A 20 2.78 10.43 4.79
CA LEU A 20 2.61 11.45 3.77
C LEU A 20 1.15 11.62 3.38
N ILE A 21 0.45 10.52 3.30
CA ILE A 21 -0.98 10.44 3.01
C ILE A 21 -1.64 9.52 4.03
N GLY A 22 -2.72 10.00 4.60
CA GLY A 22 -3.46 9.30 5.65
C GLY A 22 -4.96 9.35 5.40
N GLY A 23 -5.75 8.77 6.31
CA GLY A 23 -7.20 8.75 6.29
C GLY A 23 -7.88 10.11 6.47
N GLN A 24 -7.11 11.21 6.42
CA GLN A 24 -7.62 12.57 6.46
C GLN A 24 -8.22 13.00 5.12
N SER A 25 -8.76 14.22 5.10
CA SER A 25 -9.25 14.83 3.87
C SER A 25 -8.14 15.06 2.85
N ASN A 26 -8.49 15.11 1.56
CA ASN A 26 -7.55 15.50 0.51
C ASN A 26 -6.87 16.84 0.79
N HIS A 27 -7.57 17.77 1.43
CA HIS A 27 -7.03 19.08 1.77
C HIS A 27 -5.88 18.98 2.78
N GLU A 28 -6.04 18.15 3.81
CA GLU A 28 -4.99 17.92 4.81
C GLU A 28 -3.80 17.16 4.23
N ASN A 29 -4.07 16.15 3.40
CA ASN A 29 -3.03 15.43 2.68
C ASN A 29 -2.22 16.33 1.74
N MET A 30 -2.85 17.33 1.09
CA MET A 30 -2.13 18.31 0.26
C MET A 30 -1.13 19.14 1.07
N LEU A 31 -1.45 19.51 2.31
CA LEU A 31 -0.51 20.23 3.19
C LEU A 31 0.68 19.34 3.58
N GLN A 32 0.44 18.07 3.85
CA GLN A 32 1.52 17.11 4.16
C GLN A 32 2.43 16.90 2.94
N ILE A 33 1.86 16.77 1.74
CA ILE A 33 2.61 16.65 0.50
C ILE A 33 3.45 17.91 0.23
N ALA A 34 2.90 19.10 0.45
CA ALA A 34 3.62 20.36 0.27
C ALA A 34 4.80 20.47 1.25
N LEU A 35 4.59 20.10 2.52
CA LEU A 35 5.66 20.08 3.53
C LEU A 35 6.75 19.06 3.15
N TYR A 36 6.39 17.87 2.71
CA TYR A 36 7.34 16.86 2.24
C TYR A 36 8.20 17.37 1.08
N GLN A 37 7.58 18.01 0.09
CA GLN A 37 8.31 18.58 -1.05
C GLN A 37 9.27 19.70 -0.60
N GLN A 38 8.87 20.52 0.35
CA GLN A 38 9.73 21.55 0.93
C GLN A 38 10.95 20.90 1.61
N LEU A 39 10.73 19.90 2.46
CA LEU A 39 11.81 19.19 3.15
C LEU A 39 12.78 18.53 2.17
N LEU A 40 12.27 17.89 1.11
CA LEU A 40 13.12 17.34 0.05
C LEU A 40 13.95 18.42 -0.65
N SER A 41 13.39 19.60 -0.92
CA SER A 41 14.10 20.70 -1.56
C SER A 41 15.24 21.27 -0.68
N GLU A 42 15.14 21.07 0.61
CA GLU A 42 16.15 21.44 1.61
C GLU A 42 17.20 20.32 1.84
N GLY A 43 17.07 19.21 1.10
CA GLY A 43 17.99 18.07 1.18
C GLY A 43 17.67 17.05 2.26
N CYS A 44 16.53 17.18 2.94
CA CYS A 44 16.08 16.18 3.91
C CYS A 44 15.59 14.92 3.18
N ARG A 45 16.16 13.77 3.51
CA ARG A 45 15.71 12.47 3.00
C ARG A 45 14.84 11.81 4.06
N ILE A 46 13.61 11.50 3.68
CA ILE A 46 12.59 11.03 4.61
C ILE A 46 11.82 9.88 3.98
N PRO A 47 11.86 8.69 4.60
CA PRO A 47 10.98 7.60 4.21
C PRO A 47 9.51 8.02 4.30
N VAL A 48 8.69 7.59 3.34
CA VAL A 48 7.26 7.92 3.31
C VAL A 48 6.40 6.68 3.39
N VAL A 49 5.26 6.81 4.04
CA VAL A 49 4.22 5.78 4.10
C VAL A 49 2.85 6.39 3.80
N GLY A 50 1.97 5.58 3.26
CA GLY A 50 0.54 5.87 3.11
C GLY A 50 -0.27 4.94 4.00
N ASN A 51 -1.26 5.46 4.70
CA ASN A 51 -2.07 4.72 5.62
C ASN A 51 -3.54 5.10 5.48
N SER A 52 -4.42 4.12 5.36
CA SER A 52 -5.86 4.39 5.21
C SER A 52 -6.52 4.89 6.49
N ASP A 53 -5.90 4.65 7.65
CA ASP A 53 -6.50 4.88 8.97
C ASP A 53 -7.90 4.23 9.14
N SER A 54 -8.11 3.13 8.42
CA SER A 54 -9.39 2.43 8.41
C SER A 54 -9.65 1.72 9.73
N HIS A 55 -10.79 2.01 10.35
CA HIS A 55 -11.24 1.37 11.59
C HIS A 55 -12.22 0.21 11.35
N GLY A 56 -12.35 -0.24 10.10
CA GLY A 56 -13.19 -1.36 9.74
C GLY A 56 -13.26 -1.59 8.23
N THR A 57 -13.93 -2.66 7.84
CA THR A 57 -14.06 -3.08 6.43
C THR A 57 -15.35 -2.57 5.76
N VAL A 58 -16.21 -1.89 6.52
CA VAL A 58 -17.52 -1.40 6.05
C VAL A 58 -17.34 -0.12 5.24
N ASP A 59 -16.41 0.74 5.65
CA ASP A 59 -16.07 1.96 4.94
C ASP A 59 -15.06 1.68 3.84
N ARG A 60 -15.57 1.42 2.64
CA ARG A 60 -14.76 1.09 1.46
C ARG A 60 -13.86 2.24 1.01
N VAL A 61 -14.21 3.48 1.33
CA VAL A 61 -13.43 4.65 0.93
C VAL A 61 -12.08 4.65 1.62
N TYR A 62 -12.10 4.46 2.93
CA TYR A 62 -10.86 4.44 3.71
C TYR A 62 -10.12 3.10 3.58
N PHE A 63 -10.83 1.98 3.62
CA PHE A 63 -10.22 0.64 3.64
C PHE A 63 -9.24 0.39 2.49
N ASN A 64 -9.48 0.93 1.31
CA ASN A 64 -8.64 0.70 0.13
C ASN A 64 -8.11 1.97 -0.52
N GLY A 65 -8.29 3.13 0.12
CA GLY A 65 -7.96 4.42 -0.47
C GLY A 65 -6.46 4.74 -0.44
N MET A 66 -5.80 4.49 0.70
CA MET A 66 -4.37 4.76 0.87
C MET A 66 -3.66 3.50 1.32
N LYS A 67 -2.43 3.32 0.85
CA LYS A 67 -1.60 2.16 1.15
C LYS A 67 -0.12 2.47 0.99
N THR A 68 0.70 1.63 1.57
CA THR A 68 2.14 1.65 1.37
C THR A 68 2.56 0.43 0.55
N ILE A 69 3.27 0.66 -0.55
CA ILE A 69 3.97 -0.40 -1.28
C ILE A 69 5.38 -0.45 -0.69
N VAL A 70 5.79 -1.60 -0.17
CA VAL A 70 7.11 -1.81 0.42
C VAL A 70 7.90 -2.84 -0.40
N PHE A 71 9.12 -2.50 -0.79
CA PHE A 71 10.03 -3.37 -1.52
C PHE A 71 11.03 -3.99 -0.56
N ALA A 72 10.58 -4.98 0.20
CA ALA A 72 11.39 -5.73 1.16
C ALA A 72 12.08 -6.94 0.50
N LYS A 73 13.19 -7.40 1.07
CA LYS A 73 13.91 -8.60 0.60
C LYS A 73 13.10 -9.86 0.87
N GLU A 74 12.56 -9.96 2.07
CA GLU A 74 11.72 -11.06 2.51
C GLU A 74 10.46 -10.53 3.19
N ASN A 75 9.43 -11.37 3.29
CA ASN A 75 8.20 -11.04 4.00
C ASN A 75 8.36 -11.28 5.51
N THR A 76 9.33 -10.58 6.10
CA THR A 76 9.58 -10.59 7.54
C THR A 76 9.41 -9.19 8.10
N LYS A 77 9.08 -9.09 9.40
CA LYS A 77 8.94 -7.82 10.09
C LYS A 77 10.19 -6.95 9.94
N ASP A 78 11.36 -7.54 10.13
CA ASP A 78 12.63 -6.81 10.15
C ASP A 78 12.99 -6.31 8.75
N ASP A 79 12.82 -7.13 7.71
CA ASP A 79 13.06 -6.70 6.33
C ASP A 79 12.09 -5.61 5.86
N ILE A 80 10.83 -5.66 6.30
CA ILE A 80 9.84 -4.61 6.00
C ILE A 80 10.24 -3.29 6.67
N ILE A 81 10.61 -3.31 7.95
CA ILE A 81 11.07 -2.12 8.69
C ILE A 81 12.33 -1.54 8.03
N GLU A 82 13.31 -2.38 7.72
CA GLU A 82 14.54 -1.95 7.05
C GLU A 82 14.27 -1.37 5.66
N ALA A 83 13.37 -1.96 4.89
CA ALA A 83 12.98 -1.42 3.60
C ALA A 83 12.38 -0.01 3.71
N VAL A 84 11.48 0.21 4.67
CA VAL A 84 10.91 1.54 4.92
C VAL A 84 12.01 2.53 5.32
N ARG A 85 12.86 2.19 6.29
CA ARG A 85 13.96 3.06 6.75
C ARG A 85 14.92 3.47 5.65
N HIS A 86 15.11 2.61 4.64
CA HIS A 86 15.98 2.87 3.50
C HIS A 86 15.24 3.48 2.28
N GLU A 87 14.07 4.04 2.47
CA GLU A 87 13.26 4.68 1.42
C GLU A 87 12.82 3.71 0.30
N TYR A 88 12.72 2.40 0.59
CA TYR A 88 12.14 1.40 -0.32
C TYR A 88 10.62 1.26 -0.12
N SER A 89 9.97 2.37 0.19
CA SER A 89 8.52 2.48 0.34
C SER A 89 7.95 3.52 -0.62
N VAL A 90 6.70 3.32 -1.01
CA VAL A 90 5.93 4.25 -1.85
C VAL A 90 4.57 4.44 -1.18
N ALA A 91 4.23 5.68 -0.85
CA ALA A 91 2.88 6.02 -0.44
C ALA A 91 2.00 6.08 -1.68
N MET A 92 0.89 5.34 -1.66
CA MET A 92 -0.06 5.26 -2.76
C MET A 92 -1.43 5.72 -2.29
N ASP A 93 -2.03 6.61 -3.06
CA ASP A 93 -3.35 7.17 -2.88
C ASP A 93 -4.24 6.70 -4.05
N GLU A 94 -5.33 5.99 -3.75
CA GLU A 94 -6.24 5.42 -4.73
C GLU A 94 -7.68 5.58 -4.26
N TYR A 95 -8.25 6.76 -4.46
CA TYR A 95 -9.66 6.98 -4.17
C TYR A 95 -10.55 6.43 -5.30
N PRO A 96 -11.73 5.87 -4.98
CA PRO A 96 -12.66 5.40 -5.98
C PRO A 96 -12.99 6.48 -7.01
N GLY A 97 -12.80 6.15 -8.29
CA GLY A 97 -13.07 7.06 -9.42
C GLY A 97 -12.02 8.12 -9.68
N GLN A 98 -10.86 8.03 -9.03
CA GLN A 98 -9.69 8.87 -9.31
C GLN A 98 -8.52 8.02 -9.77
N GLU A 99 -7.65 8.60 -10.58
CA GLU A 99 -6.38 7.98 -10.93
C GLU A 99 -5.48 7.87 -9.68
N PRO A 100 -4.78 6.76 -9.51
CA PRO A 100 -3.89 6.57 -8.38
C PRO A 100 -2.71 7.54 -8.44
N ARG A 101 -2.24 7.97 -7.28
CA ARG A 101 -1.07 8.83 -7.14
C ARG A 101 -0.02 8.12 -6.29
N PHE A 102 1.25 8.29 -6.66
CA PHE A 102 2.38 7.62 -6.04
C PHE A 102 3.42 8.65 -5.59
N TYR A 103 3.90 8.50 -4.37
CA TYR A 103 4.83 9.42 -3.74
C TYR A 103 6.02 8.67 -3.18
N ALA A 104 7.18 8.86 -3.76
CA ALA A 104 8.48 8.37 -3.32
C ALA A 104 9.59 8.92 -4.24
N ALA A 105 10.82 8.44 -4.08
CA ALA A 105 11.89 8.69 -5.04
C ALA A 105 11.50 8.15 -6.44
N PHE A 106 11.91 8.84 -7.50
CA PHE A 106 11.56 8.55 -8.89
C PHE A 106 11.71 7.05 -9.27
N ARG A 107 12.81 6.43 -8.84
CA ARG A 107 13.05 5.01 -9.11
C ARG A 107 11.96 4.12 -8.51
N MET A 108 11.55 4.41 -7.28
CA MET A 108 10.55 3.62 -6.56
C MET A 108 9.15 3.81 -7.17
N VAL A 109 8.82 5.03 -7.56
CA VAL A 109 7.55 5.32 -8.27
C VAL A 109 7.47 4.53 -9.58
N ARG A 110 8.55 4.44 -10.34
CA ARG A 110 8.56 3.63 -11.58
C ARG A 110 8.26 2.16 -11.34
N TYR A 111 8.83 1.56 -10.28
CA TYR A 111 8.51 0.18 -9.92
C TYR A 111 7.08 0.02 -9.44
N ALA A 112 6.59 0.95 -8.64
CA ALA A 112 5.21 0.94 -8.17
C ALA A 112 4.21 1.04 -9.33
N LEU A 113 4.44 1.93 -10.29
CA LEU A 113 3.63 2.04 -11.51
C LEU A 113 3.62 0.75 -12.32
N PHE A 114 4.78 0.12 -12.52
CA PHE A 114 4.86 -1.16 -13.20
C PHE A 114 4.04 -2.25 -12.50
N LEU A 115 4.13 -2.33 -11.16
CA LEU A 115 3.32 -3.27 -10.39
C LEU A 115 1.82 -2.94 -10.46
N TYR A 116 1.47 -1.67 -10.46
CA TYR A 116 0.08 -1.24 -10.57
C TYR A 116 -0.53 -1.67 -11.91
N GLU A 117 0.18 -1.44 -13.01
CA GLU A 117 -0.28 -1.76 -14.36
C GLU A 117 -0.34 -3.27 -14.64
N HIS A 118 0.61 -4.05 -14.09
CA HIS A 118 0.79 -5.43 -14.52
C HIS A 118 0.51 -6.49 -13.44
N TYR A 119 0.41 -6.08 -12.18
CA TYR A 119 0.24 -7.02 -11.07
C TYR A 119 -0.99 -6.72 -10.21
N PHE A 120 -1.11 -5.53 -9.64
CA PHE A 120 -2.09 -5.26 -8.59
C PHE A 120 -3.54 -5.43 -9.06
N SER A 121 -3.88 -4.99 -10.26
CA SER A 121 -5.24 -5.11 -10.78
C SER A 121 -5.67 -6.57 -10.90
N LEU A 122 -4.83 -7.41 -11.53
CA LEU A 122 -5.10 -8.83 -11.69
C LEU A 122 -5.11 -9.58 -10.35
N HIS A 123 -4.17 -9.27 -9.47
CA HIS A 123 -4.13 -9.83 -8.11
C HIS A 123 -5.40 -9.45 -7.32
N ALA A 124 -5.85 -8.21 -7.42
CA ALA A 124 -7.06 -7.75 -6.76
C ALA A 124 -8.31 -8.48 -7.27
N GLU A 125 -8.44 -8.71 -8.58
CA GLU A 125 -9.55 -9.49 -9.16
C GLU A 125 -9.62 -10.89 -8.58
N LEU A 126 -8.50 -11.59 -8.48
CA LEU A 126 -8.44 -12.92 -7.85
C LEU A 126 -8.85 -12.86 -6.37
N CYS A 127 -8.35 -11.90 -5.61
CA CYS A 127 -8.71 -11.71 -4.21
C CYS A 127 -10.21 -11.39 -4.04
N PHE A 128 -10.79 -10.59 -4.93
CA PHE A 128 -12.22 -10.26 -4.91
C PHE A 128 -13.08 -11.50 -5.18
N GLU A 129 -12.71 -12.32 -6.13
CA GLU A 129 -13.46 -13.55 -6.42
C GLU A 129 -13.40 -14.54 -5.25
N GLU A 130 -12.21 -14.77 -4.68
CA GLU A 130 -12.08 -15.59 -3.47
C GLU A 130 -12.93 -15.03 -2.31
N GLY A 131 -12.86 -13.74 -2.04
CA GLY A 131 -13.63 -13.08 -0.98
C GLY A 131 -15.14 -13.15 -1.21
N ARG A 132 -15.59 -13.03 -2.46
CA ARG A 132 -17.01 -13.18 -2.83
C ARG A 132 -17.50 -14.61 -2.56
N LEU A 133 -16.71 -15.62 -2.91
CA LEU A 133 -17.03 -17.02 -2.67
C LEU A 133 -17.01 -17.37 -1.18
N MET A 134 -16.07 -16.85 -0.41
CA MET A 134 -16.08 -17.00 1.06
C MET A 134 -17.36 -16.44 1.67
N ARG A 135 -17.80 -15.25 1.25
CA ARG A 135 -19.06 -14.67 1.72
C ARG A 135 -20.28 -15.49 1.32
N ALA A 136 -20.32 -16.01 0.10
CA ALA A 136 -21.40 -16.88 -0.36
C ALA A 136 -21.45 -18.18 0.46
N LEU A 137 -20.29 -18.78 0.75
CA LEU A 137 -20.20 -19.96 1.60
C LEU A 137 -20.74 -19.72 3.02
N VAL A 138 -20.37 -18.60 3.64
CA VAL A 138 -20.89 -18.21 4.96
C VAL A 138 -22.39 -17.94 4.92
N ALA A 139 -22.91 -17.46 3.80
CA ALA A 139 -24.34 -17.24 3.61
C ALA A 139 -25.14 -18.52 3.30
N GLY A 140 -24.47 -19.68 3.20
CA GLY A 140 -25.12 -20.98 3.00
C GLY A 140 -25.27 -21.42 1.54
N ASP A 141 -24.55 -20.81 0.60
CA ASP A 141 -24.52 -21.24 -0.80
C ASP A 141 -23.78 -22.59 -0.90
N SER A 142 -24.49 -23.67 -1.24
CA SER A 142 -23.96 -25.02 -1.29
C SER A 142 -22.86 -25.19 -2.35
N ASP A 143 -22.90 -24.41 -3.43
CA ASP A 143 -21.96 -24.53 -4.54
C ASP A 143 -20.69 -23.69 -4.32
N ALA A 144 -20.74 -22.74 -3.37
CA ALA A 144 -19.62 -21.85 -3.08
C ALA A 144 -18.39 -22.60 -2.58
N ALA A 145 -18.56 -23.69 -1.82
CA ALA A 145 -17.44 -24.51 -1.32
C ALA A 145 -16.62 -25.14 -2.45
N ALA A 146 -17.28 -25.73 -3.44
CA ALA A 146 -16.61 -26.34 -4.60
C ALA A 146 -15.89 -25.29 -5.45
N ARG A 147 -16.55 -24.15 -5.68
CA ARG A 147 -15.99 -23.03 -6.45
C ARG A 147 -14.80 -22.39 -5.73
N LEU A 148 -14.89 -22.19 -4.42
CA LEU A 148 -13.79 -21.68 -3.60
C LEU A 148 -12.59 -22.63 -3.63
N SER A 149 -12.84 -23.94 -3.54
CA SER A 149 -11.79 -24.95 -3.65
C SER A 149 -11.09 -24.90 -5.02
N ALA A 150 -11.84 -24.68 -6.10
CA ALA A 150 -11.29 -24.56 -7.45
C ALA A 150 -10.44 -23.27 -7.64
N CYS A 151 -10.75 -22.19 -6.92
CA CYS A 151 -9.98 -20.94 -6.93
C CYS A 151 -8.81 -20.96 -5.93
N SER A 152 -8.80 -21.90 -4.99
CA SER A 152 -7.79 -21.96 -3.93
C SER A 152 -6.37 -22.01 -4.49
N GLY A 153 -5.53 -21.13 -4.00
CA GLY A 153 -4.12 -21.04 -4.39
C GLY A 153 -3.85 -20.27 -5.70
N GLN A 154 -4.88 -19.86 -6.45
CA GLN A 154 -4.67 -19.12 -7.72
C GLN A 154 -3.94 -17.81 -7.49
N THR A 155 -4.28 -17.06 -6.44
CA THR A 155 -3.61 -15.81 -6.06
C THR A 155 -2.12 -16.03 -5.76
N GLY A 156 -1.79 -17.08 -5.00
CA GLY A 156 -0.41 -17.47 -4.72
C GLY A 156 0.35 -17.92 -5.97
N CYS A 157 -0.29 -18.73 -6.84
CA CYS A 157 0.29 -19.16 -8.11
C CYS A 157 0.57 -17.97 -9.02
N PHE A 158 -0.34 -17.01 -9.11
CA PHE A 158 -0.15 -15.81 -9.90
C PHE A 158 1.03 -15.00 -9.39
N ALA A 159 1.12 -14.76 -8.07
CA ALA A 159 2.24 -14.04 -7.46
C ALA A 159 3.56 -14.77 -7.70
N ALA A 160 3.62 -16.08 -7.51
CA ALA A 160 4.83 -16.86 -7.74
C ALA A 160 5.29 -16.79 -9.20
N HIS A 161 4.35 -16.92 -10.14
CA HIS A 161 4.64 -16.81 -11.58
C HIS A 161 5.15 -15.43 -11.94
N PHE A 162 4.46 -14.38 -11.48
CA PHE A 162 4.83 -12.98 -11.79
C PHE A 162 6.22 -12.61 -11.29
N PHE A 163 6.56 -13.02 -10.07
CA PHE A 163 7.86 -12.71 -9.46
C PHE A 163 8.95 -13.75 -9.75
N GLY A 164 8.68 -14.73 -10.63
CA GLY A 164 9.65 -15.77 -10.98
C GLY A 164 10.05 -16.67 -9.81
N ARG A 165 9.16 -16.82 -8.82
CA ARG A 165 9.38 -17.71 -7.67
C ARG A 165 8.73 -19.06 -7.97
N ASP A 166 9.52 -20.10 -8.11
CA ASP A 166 9.00 -21.46 -8.16
C ASP A 166 8.26 -21.77 -6.85
N MET A 167 7.00 -22.14 -6.96
CA MET A 167 6.25 -22.66 -5.81
C MET A 167 6.88 -24.01 -5.44
N LYS A 168 7.57 -24.02 -4.31
CA LYS A 168 8.06 -25.25 -3.67
C LYS A 168 6.99 -25.86 -2.80
#